data_9f8023f542c5799bf6c830379696afd1
#
_entry.id   9f8023f542c5799bf6c830379696afd1
#
_cell.length_a   1.000
_cell.length_b   1.000
_cell.length_c   1.000
_cell.angle_alpha   90.00
_cell.angle_beta   90.00
_cell.angle_gamma   90.00
#
_symmetry.space_group_name_H-M   'P 1'
#
loop_
_entity.id
_entity.type
_entity.pdbx_description
1 polymer ?
#
loop_
_entity_poly.entity_id
_entity_poly.type
_entity_poly.pdbx_seq_one_letter_code
_entity_poly.pdbx_strand_id
1 'polypeptide(L)'
;MSAPAPVPVSLPFTLEFIDTNMTQSIQHIIDQAWEDRASLSPKSAPADIRNAVAEVIAGLNDGTLRVANRQGVGQWEVNQWVKKAILLSFRLEDNVPMSAGPGYPQFYDKVPTKFANYTAEDFAKGGFRVVPPAVARHGSFIGRNVVLMPSYVNIGAYVDEGTMVDTWATVGSAAQIGKNVHLSGGVGLSLIHI
;
A
#
# COMPACT_ATOMS: atom_id res chain seq x y z
N MET A 1 25.24 27.51 41.69
CA MET A 1 24.27 26.62 41.02
C MET A 1 24.28 26.99 39.56
N SER A 2 24.87 26.13 38.72
CA SER A 2 25.07 26.41 37.31
C SER A 2 23.86 25.83 36.54
N ALA A 3 23.25 26.63 35.66
CA ALA A 3 22.13 26.19 34.83
C ALA A 3 22.54 25.10 33.85
N PRO A 4 21.69 24.08 33.57
CA PRO A 4 21.99 23.06 32.61
C PRO A 4 21.98 23.62 31.18
N ALA A 5 22.89 23.09 30.34
CA ALA A 5 23.03 23.45 28.95
C ALA A 5 21.77 23.01 28.14
N PRO A 6 21.41 23.76 27.09
CA PRO A 6 20.26 23.41 26.26
C PRO A 6 20.51 22.12 25.46
N VAL A 7 19.51 21.23 25.46
CA VAL A 7 19.49 20.01 24.69
C VAL A 7 19.37 20.38 23.20
N PRO A 8 20.16 19.80 22.30
CA PRO A 8 20.04 20.08 20.87
C PRO A 8 18.68 19.58 20.35
N VAL A 9 17.92 20.50 19.74
CA VAL A 9 16.70 20.19 19.02
C VAL A 9 17.11 19.37 17.79
N SER A 10 16.68 18.11 17.75
CA SER A 10 16.82 17.27 16.56
C SER A 10 16.03 17.91 15.42
N LEU A 11 16.73 18.23 14.34
CA LEU A 11 16.13 18.70 13.08
C LEU A 11 15.09 17.68 12.59
N PRO A 12 13.97 18.12 12.00
CA PRO A 12 13.00 17.22 11.44
C PRO A 12 13.63 16.43 10.30
N PHE A 13 13.32 15.13 10.30
CA PHE A 13 13.65 14.19 9.24
C PHE A 13 13.27 14.82 7.89
N THR A 14 14.23 15.19 7.09
CA THR A 14 14.03 15.66 5.72
C THR A 14 13.43 14.49 4.94
N LEU A 15 12.16 14.62 4.57
CA LEU A 15 11.59 13.85 3.47
C LEU A 15 12.49 14.09 2.25
N GLU A 16 13.25 13.08 1.86
CA GLU A 16 13.96 13.11 0.59
C GLU A 16 12.91 13.33 -0.49
N PHE A 17 13.08 14.43 -1.21
CA PHE A 17 12.29 14.76 -2.38
C PHE A 17 12.47 13.59 -3.37
N ILE A 18 11.43 12.76 -3.53
CA ILE A 18 11.31 11.94 -4.74
C ILE A 18 11.45 12.94 -5.89
N ASP A 19 12.44 12.71 -6.73
CA ASP A 19 12.75 13.61 -7.82
C ASP A 19 11.46 13.83 -8.64
N THR A 20 10.97 15.06 -8.63
CA THR A 20 9.69 15.43 -9.29
C THR A 20 9.71 15.04 -10.76
N ASN A 21 10.87 15.08 -11.40
CA ASN A 21 11.08 14.68 -12.79
C ASN A 21 10.89 13.17 -12.98
N MET A 22 11.35 12.34 -12.03
CA MET A 22 11.19 10.89 -12.09
C MET A 22 9.72 10.50 -11.91
N THR A 23 9.02 11.09 -10.97
CA THR A 23 7.60 10.85 -10.75
C THR A 23 6.77 11.25 -11.97
N GLN A 24 7.07 12.38 -12.60
CA GLN A 24 6.40 12.82 -13.84
C GLN A 24 6.67 11.86 -15.02
N SER A 25 7.90 11.33 -15.12
CA SER A 25 8.24 10.33 -16.13
C SER A 25 7.45 9.03 -15.94
N ILE A 26 7.34 8.52 -14.71
CA ILE A 26 6.58 7.32 -14.38
C ILE A 26 5.09 7.55 -14.67
N GLN A 27 4.54 8.66 -14.23
CA GLN A 27 3.15 9.01 -14.49
C GLN A 27 2.84 9.00 -15.99
N HIS A 28 3.71 9.60 -16.82
CA HIS A 28 3.53 9.62 -18.26
C HIS A 28 3.51 8.22 -18.87
N ILE A 29 4.43 7.33 -18.44
CA ILE A 29 4.45 5.92 -18.89
C ILE A 29 3.14 5.22 -18.50
N ILE A 30 2.67 5.40 -17.26
CA ILE A 30 1.43 4.79 -16.76
C ILE A 30 0.21 5.31 -17.55
N ASP A 31 0.13 6.60 -17.80
CA ASP A 31 -0.99 7.19 -18.53
C ASP A 31 -1.04 6.70 -19.99
N GLN A 32 0.10 6.63 -20.67
CA GLN A 32 0.18 6.03 -22.02
C GLN A 32 -0.19 4.55 -22.03
N ALA A 33 0.37 3.76 -21.10
CA ALA A 33 0.07 2.33 -20.98
C ALA A 33 -1.42 2.07 -20.70
N TRP A 34 -2.08 3.00 -19.99
CA TRP A 34 -3.51 2.90 -19.72
C TRP A 34 -4.36 3.04 -20.98
N GLU A 35 -3.99 3.94 -21.90
CA GLU A 35 -4.71 4.07 -23.17
C GLU A 35 -4.58 2.79 -24.02
N ASP A 36 -3.40 2.19 -24.02
CA ASP A 36 -3.10 0.97 -24.79
C ASP A 36 -3.36 -0.35 -24.02
N ARG A 37 -4.00 -0.25 -22.84
CA ARG A 37 -4.15 -1.38 -21.90
C ARG A 37 -4.77 -2.64 -22.49
N ALA A 38 -5.57 -2.53 -23.55
CA ALA A 38 -6.19 -3.67 -24.21
C ALA A 38 -5.16 -4.60 -24.87
N SER A 39 -4.02 -4.07 -25.32
CA SER A 39 -2.91 -4.80 -25.96
C SER A 39 -1.94 -5.41 -24.95
N LEU A 40 -1.98 -4.99 -23.68
CA LEU A 40 -1.05 -5.42 -22.65
C LEU A 40 -1.47 -6.76 -22.04
N SER A 41 -0.48 -7.62 -21.83
CA SER A 41 -0.64 -8.92 -21.17
C SER A 41 0.65 -9.29 -20.42
N PRO A 42 0.64 -10.34 -19.57
CA PRO A 42 1.86 -10.84 -18.95
C PRO A 42 2.98 -11.19 -19.92
N LYS A 43 2.67 -11.51 -21.16
CA LYS A 43 3.65 -11.91 -22.19
C LYS A 43 4.09 -10.76 -23.09
N SER A 44 3.22 -9.78 -23.34
CA SER A 44 3.43 -8.73 -24.36
C SER A 44 3.85 -7.37 -23.78
N ALA A 45 3.72 -7.16 -22.47
CA ALA A 45 4.00 -5.86 -21.89
C ALA A 45 5.49 -5.51 -21.96
N PRO A 46 5.86 -4.31 -22.46
CA PRO A 46 7.22 -3.81 -22.47
C PRO A 46 7.83 -3.69 -21.06
N ALA A 47 9.16 -3.75 -20.99
CA ALA A 47 9.89 -3.74 -19.71
C ALA A 47 9.75 -2.41 -18.95
N ASP A 48 9.73 -1.29 -19.65
CA ASP A 48 9.54 0.04 -19.08
C ASP A 48 8.18 0.20 -18.39
N ILE A 49 7.10 -0.32 -18.99
CA ILE A 49 5.76 -0.34 -18.37
C ILE A 49 5.75 -1.23 -17.15
N ARG A 50 6.37 -2.42 -17.19
CA ARG A 50 6.48 -3.32 -16.03
C ARG A 50 7.23 -2.64 -14.89
N ASN A 51 8.36 -2.01 -15.18
CA ASN A 51 9.17 -1.33 -14.19
C ASN A 51 8.43 -0.15 -13.56
N ALA A 52 7.77 0.68 -14.38
CA ALA A 52 6.96 1.79 -13.89
C ALA A 52 5.82 1.32 -12.97
N VAL A 53 5.08 0.27 -13.36
CA VAL A 53 4.03 -0.30 -12.52
C VAL A 53 4.61 -0.88 -11.22
N ALA A 54 5.70 -1.64 -11.29
CA ALA A 54 6.34 -2.22 -10.10
C ALA A 54 6.81 -1.14 -9.12
N GLU A 55 7.37 -0.04 -9.60
CA GLU A 55 7.80 1.08 -8.77
C GLU A 55 6.63 1.77 -8.07
N VAL A 56 5.51 1.97 -8.76
CA VAL A 56 4.28 2.49 -8.14
C VAL A 56 3.76 1.56 -7.06
N ILE A 57 3.72 0.25 -7.32
CA ILE A 57 3.26 -0.74 -6.33
C ILE A 57 4.20 -0.79 -5.12
N ALA A 58 5.51 -0.67 -5.32
CA ALA A 58 6.49 -0.58 -4.24
C ALA A 58 6.26 0.68 -3.38
N GLY A 59 6.09 1.85 -4.00
CA GLY A 59 5.80 3.09 -3.28
C GLY A 59 4.46 3.07 -2.51
N LEU A 60 3.44 2.40 -3.05
CA LEU A 60 2.20 2.14 -2.31
C LEU A 60 2.43 1.20 -1.13
N ASN A 61 3.26 0.17 -1.30
CA ASN A 61 3.55 -0.82 -0.28
C ASN A 61 4.34 -0.26 0.91
N ASP A 62 5.23 0.68 0.69
CA ASP A 62 6.04 1.34 1.72
C ASP A 62 5.44 2.65 2.23
N GLY A 63 4.39 3.16 1.58
CA GLY A 63 3.65 4.36 1.97
C GLY A 63 4.23 5.68 1.45
N THR A 64 5.25 5.64 0.59
CA THR A 64 5.82 6.84 -0.06
C THR A 64 4.89 7.39 -1.14
N LEU A 65 4.05 6.54 -1.73
CA LEU A 65 2.96 6.94 -2.62
C LEU A 65 1.60 6.65 -1.99
N ARG A 66 0.63 7.49 -2.32
CA ARG A 66 -0.77 7.34 -1.91
C ARG A 66 -1.71 7.54 -3.10
N VAL A 67 -2.80 6.78 -3.11
CA VAL A 67 -3.87 6.96 -4.12
C VAL A 67 -4.61 8.28 -3.92
N ALA A 68 -4.73 8.73 -2.68
CA ALA A 68 -5.28 10.05 -2.40
C ALA A 68 -4.56 10.72 -1.22
N ASN A 69 -4.30 12.02 -1.37
CA ASN A 69 -3.67 12.86 -0.37
C ASN A 69 -4.68 13.84 0.23
N ARG A 70 -4.69 13.93 1.55
CA ARG A 70 -5.52 14.90 2.25
C ARG A 70 -4.87 16.28 2.19
N GLN A 71 -5.56 17.25 1.60
CA GLN A 71 -5.13 18.65 1.54
C GLN A 71 -5.71 19.49 2.69
N GLY A 72 -6.84 19.05 3.24
CA GLY A 72 -7.52 19.74 4.33
C GLY A 72 -8.73 18.93 4.82
N VAL A 73 -9.55 19.52 5.69
CA VAL A 73 -10.78 18.88 6.16
C VAL A 73 -11.77 18.76 5.00
N GLY A 74 -12.10 17.53 4.63
CA GLY A 74 -12.99 17.24 3.50
C GLY A 74 -12.38 17.50 2.11
N GLN A 75 -11.10 17.87 2.04
CA GLN A 75 -10.42 18.15 0.78
C GLN A 75 -9.40 17.06 0.48
N TRP A 76 -9.58 16.36 -0.61
CA TRP A 76 -8.73 15.28 -1.06
C TRP A 76 -8.30 15.48 -2.51
N GLU A 77 -7.03 15.26 -2.77
CA GLU A 77 -6.47 15.16 -4.11
C GLU A 77 -6.28 13.69 -4.45
N VAL A 78 -6.89 13.25 -5.55
CA VAL A 78 -6.84 11.85 -5.99
C VAL A 78 -5.83 11.69 -7.12
N ASN A 79 -4.83 10.85 -6.91
CA ASN A 79 -3.81 10.50 -7.89
C ASN A 79 -4.35 9.43 -8.86
N GLN A 80 -5.08 9.85 -9.88
CA GLN A 80 -5.71 8.93 -10.84
C GLN A 80 -4.71 8.01 -11.53
N TRP A 81 -3.51 8.51 -11.85
CA TRP A 81 -2.45 7.71 -12.47
C TRP A 81 -1.99 6.55 -11.59
N VAL A 82 -1.96 6.73 -10.27
CA VAL A 82 -1.65 5.65 -9.31
C VAL A 82 -2.71 4.55 -9.35
N LYS A 83 -4.00 4.93 -9.47
CA LYS A 83 -5.09 3.97 -9.64
C LYS A 83 -4.97 3.20 -10.95
N LYS A 84 -4.60 3.89 -12.04
CA LYS A 84 -4.31 3.24 -13.34
C LYS A 84 -3.19 2.21 -13.19
N ALA A 85 -2.11 2.54 -12.48
CA ALA A 85 -1.01 1.60 -12.22
C ALA A 85 -1.47 0.35 -11.47
N ILE A 86 -2.31 0.50 -10.43
CA ILE A 86 -2.90 -0.65 -9.71
C ILE A 86 -3.71 -1.53 -10.68
N LEU A 87 -4.51 -0.96 -11.55
CA LEU A 87 -5.31 -1.74 -12.51
C LEU A 87 -4.45 -2.38 -13.60
N LEU A 88 -3.38 -1.70 -14.04
CA LEU A 88 -2.41 -2.26 -14.96
C LEU A 88 -1.69 -3.46 -14.34
N SER A 89 -1.33 -3.41 -13.04
CA SER A 89 -0.64 -4.52 -12.37
C SER A 89 -1.41 -5.84 -12.49
N PHE A 90 -2.75 -5.81 -12.41
CA PHE A 90 -3.57 -7.02 -12.61
C PHE A 90 -3.52 -7.56 -14.03
N ARG A 91 -3.20 -6.73 -15.01
CA ARG A 91 -3.05 -7.18 -16.42
C ARG A 91 -1.67 -7.73 -16.71
N LEU A 92 -0.67 -7.31 -15.97
CA LEU A 92 0.74 -7.66 -16.19
C LEU A 92 1.15 -8.97 -15.53
N GLU A 93 0.30 -9.54 -14.67
CA GLU A 93 0.58 -10.75 -13.92
C GLU A 93 -0.45 -11.84 -14.20
N ASP A 94 0.03 -13.08 -14.28
CA ASP A 94 -0.80 -14.27 -14.31
C ASP A 94 -1.14 -14.75 -12.89
N ASN A 95 -2.24 -15.48 -12.72
CA ASN A 95 -2.51 -16.17 -11.48
C ASN A 95 -1.48 -17.27 -11.25
N VAL A 96 -0.97 -17.36 -10.03
CA VAL A 96 -0.04 -18.41 -9.60
C VAL A 96 -0.49 -19.03 -8.28
N PRO A 97 -0.14 -20.29 -8.02
CA PRO A 97 -0.39 -20.88 -6.70
C PRO A 97 0.40 -20.14 -5.62
N MET A 98 -0.25 -19.82 -4.51
CA MET A 98 0.34 -19.15 -3.35
C MET A 98 0.07 -19.96 -2.10
N SER A 99 1.11 -20.17 -1.28
CA SER A 99 0.98 -20.85 0.01
C SER A 99 0.90 -19.82 1.14
N ALA A 100 -0.05 -20.03 2.06
CA ALA A 100 -0.12 -19.28 3.31
C ALA A 100 0.66 -19.98 4.44
N GLY A 101 1.43 -21.01 4.12
CA GLY A 101 2.21 -21.79 5.06
C GLY A 101 1.61 -23.17 5.38
N PRO A 102 2.33 -23.98 6.18
CA PRO A 102 1.87 -25.32 6.56
C PRO A 102 0.50 -25.28 7.27
N GLY A 103 -0.43 -26.12 6.82
CA GLY A 103 -1.77 -26.21 7.40
C GLY A 103 -2.79 -25.19 6.89
N TYR A 104 -2.40 -24.27 6.04
CA TYR A 104 -3.32 -23.32 5.39
C TYR A 104 -3.66 -23.79 3.98
N PRO A 105 -4.85 -23.40 3.43
CA PRO A 105 -5.20 -23.71 2.06
C PRO A 105 -4.27 -23.02 1.07
N GLN A 106 -4.14 -23.62 -0.11
CA GLN A 106 -3.49 -22.95 -1.24
C GLN A 106 -4.42 -21.87 -1.80
N PHE A 107 -3.83 -20.76 -2.21
CA PHE A 107 -4.51 -19.71 -2.96
C PHE A 107 -4.06 -19.72 -4.42
N TYR A 108 -4.84 -19.08 -5.28
CA TYR A 108 -4.52 -18.94 -6.70
C TYR A 108 -4.86 -17.52 -7.14
N ASP A 109 -3.88 -16.65 -7.12
CA ASP A 109 -4.05 -15.23 -7.40
C ASP A 109 -2.78 -14.65 -8.02
N LYS A 110 -2.86 -13.43 -8.50
CA LYS A 110 -1.75 -12.67 -9.10
C LYS A 110 -1.11 -11.65 -8.14
N VAL A 111 -1.77 -11.30 -7.05
CA VAL A 111 -1.25 -10.34 -6.05
C VAL A 111 -0.80 -11.10 -4.81
N PRO A 112 0.50 -11.12 -4.49
CA PRO A 112 0.99 -11.80 -3.29
C PRO A 112 0.47 -11.12 -2.03
N THR A 113 0.44 -11.86 -0.93
CA THR A 113 0.19 -11.28 0.39
C THR A 113 1.41 -10.45 0.83
N LYS A 114 1.16 -9.33 1.50
CA LYS A 114 2.21 -8.42 1.97
C LYS A 114 3.24 -9.13 2.86
N PHE A 115 2.78 -10.02 3.70
CA PHE A 115 3.61 -10.64 4.74
C PHE A 115 4.18 -12.03 4.36
N ALA A 116 4.03 -12.47 3.10
CA ALA A 116 4.42 -13.81 2.67
C ALA A 116 5.88 -14.17 2.99
N ASN A 117 6.78 -13.18 2.95
CA ASN A 117 8.22 -13.36 3.16
C ASN A 117 8.75 -12.59 4.39
N TYR A 118 7.87 -12.10 5.28
CA TYR A 118 8.29 -11.34 6.45
C TYR A 118 8.92 -12.22 7.50
N THR A 119 10.07 -11.79 7.97
CA THR A 119 10.77 -12.36 9.13
C THR A 119 10.31 -11.68 10.43
N ALA A 120 10.71 -12.22 11.58
CA ALA A 120 10.47 -11.58 12.87
C ALA A 120 11.07 -10.17 12.95
N GLU A 121 12.21 -9.94 12.29
CA GLU A 121 12.86 -8.63 12.21
C GLU A 121 12.03 -7.64 11.40
N ASP A 122 11.44 -8.08 10.27
CA ASP A 122 10.58 -7.23 9.44
C ASP A 122 9.34 -6.77 10.21
N PHE A 123 8.70 -7.67 10.97
CA PHE A 123 7.58 -7.31 11.84
C PHE A 123 8.00 -6.35 12.96
N ALA A 124 9.13 -6.58 13.60
CA ALA A 124 9.66 -5.69 14.64
C ALA A 124 9.98 -4.30 14.08
N LYS A 125 10.59 -4.23 12.89
CA LYS A 125 10.87 -2.97 12.18
C LYS A 125 9.59 -2.25 11.77
N GLY A 126 8.60 -2.98 11.26
CA GLY A 126 7.29 -2.44 10.89
C GLY A 126 6.51 -1.91 12.09
N GLY A 127 6.64 -2.55 13.25
CA GLY A 127 6.04 -2.14 14.51
C GLY A 127 4.52 -2.29 14.56
N PHE A 128 3.95 -3.21 13.81
CA PHE A 128 2.51 -3.53 13.76
C PHE A 128 2.25 -4.98 14.18
N ARG A 129 1.01 -5.29 14.51
CA ARG A 129 0.55 -6.64 14.87
C ARG A 129 -0.43 -7.19 13.85
N VAL A 130 -0.22 -8.44 13.43
CA VAL A 130 -1.07 -9.14 12.47
C VAL A 130 -1.59 -10.40 13.11
N VAL A 131 -2.90 -10.45 13.36
CA VAL A 131 -3.58 -11.57 14.02
C VAL A 131 -4.08 -12.56 12.95
N PRO A 132 -3.74 -13.86 13.02
CA PRO A 132 -4.23 -14.83 12.06
C PRO A 132 -5.77 -14.94 12.08
N PRO A 133 -6.46 -15.06 10.94
CA PRO A 133 -5.97 -15.08 9.58
C PRO A 133 -6.08 -13.71 8.85
N ALA A 134 -5.61 -12.62 9.44
CA ALA A 134 -5.61 -11.33 8.75
C ALA A 134 -4.83 -11.40 7.44
N VAL A 135 -5.36 -10.79 6.39
CA VAL A 135 -4.75 -10.71 5.06
C VAL A 135 -4.54 -9.26 4.67
N ALA A 136 -3.30 -8.91 4.33
CA ALA A 136 -2.99 -7.67 3.63
C ALA A 136 -2.34 -8.02 2.29
N ARG A 137 -2.82 -7.43 1.19
CA ARG A 137 -2.22 -7.61 -0.13
C ARG A 137 -0.96 -6.76 -0.27
N HIS A 138 0.02 -7.25 -1.00
CA HIS A 138 1.18 -6.45 -1.40
C HIS A 138 0.70 -5.18 -2.14
N GLY A 139 1.39 -4.06 -1.92
CA GLY A 139 0.94 -2.74 -2.38
C GLY A 139 -0.08 -2.05 -1.46
N SER A 140 -0.34 -2.60 -0.26
CA SER A 140 -1.02 -1.87 0.83
C SER A 140 0.00 -1.35 1.84
N PHE A 141 -0.23 -0.20 2.44
CA PHE A 141 0.58 0.34 3.52
C PHE A 141 -0.06 0.09 4.89
N ILE A 142 0.76 -0.39 5.83
CA ILE A 142 0.37 -0.63 7.22
C ILE A 142 1.35 0.13 8.12
N GLY A 143 0.84 1.14 8.81
CA GLY A 143 1.62 2.03 9.67
C GLY A 143 2.04 1.39 10.99
N ARG A 144 2.92 2.08 11.73
CA ARG A 144 3.35 1.65 13.07
C ARG A 144 2.16 1.56 14.03
N ASN A 145 2.27 0.67 15.01
CA ASN A 145 1.25 0.45 16.05
C ASN A 145 -0.14 0.09 15.50
N VAL A 146 -0.25 -0.24 14.21
CA VAL A 146 -1.47 -0.79 13.64
C VAL A 146 -1.70 -2.20 14.16
N VAL A 147 -2.95 -2.53 14.46
CA VAL A 147 -3.40 -3.88 14.76
C VAL A 147 -4.36 -4.34 13.68
N LEU A 148 -3.96 -5.37 12.95
CA LEU A 148 -4.87 -6.09 12.06
C LEU A 148 -5.41 -7.30 12.82
N MET A 149 -6.65 -7.23 13.29
CA MET A 149 -7.40 -8.43 13.69
C MET A 149 -7.69 -9.26 12.43
N PRO A 150 -8.28 -10.46 12.52
CA PRO A 150 -8.69 -11.21 11.34
C PRO A 150 -9.53 -10.35 10.39
N SER A 151 -8.92 -9.79 9.40
CA SER A 151 -9.45 -8.71 8.55
C SER A 151 -8.81 -8.75 7.17
N TYR A 152 -9.28 -7.91 6.26
CA TYR A 152 -8.75 -7.84 4.90
C TYR A 152 -8.37 -6.41 4.52
N VAL A 153 -7.12 -6.24 4.05
CA VAL A 153 -6.61 -4.96 3.52
C VAL A 153 -6.18 -5.17 2.08
N ASN A 154 -6.84 -4.46 1.16
CA ASN A 154 -6.61 -4.62 -0.26
C ASN A 154 -5.46 -3.73 -0.77
N ILE A 155 -4.96 -4.04 -1.98
CA ILE A 155 -3.90 -3.29 -2.68
C ILE A 155 -4.25 -1.79 -2.80
N GLY A 156 -3.25 -0.92 -2.64
CA GLY A 156 -3.42 0.53 -2.68
C GLY A 156 -4.04 1.14 -1.43
N ALA A 157 -4.51 0.33 -0.48
CA ALA A 157 -5.02 0.82 0.79
C ALA A 157 -3.89 1.38 1.66
N TYR A 158 -4.19 2.43 2.40
CA TYR A 158 -3.29 3.07 3.34
C TYR A 158 -3.93 3.06 4.73
N VAL A 159 -3.31 2.33 5.66
CA VAL A 159 -3.75 2.25 7.06
C VAL A 159 -2.70 2.94 7.92
N ASP A 160 -3.04 4.13 8.43
CA ASP A 160 -2.10 4.97 9.15
C ASP A 160 -1.90 4.51 10.59
N GLU A 161 -0.90 5.08 11.24
CA GLU A 161 -0.36 4.74 12.55
C GLU A 161 -1.43 4.65 13.65
N GLY A 162 -1.29 3.66 14.54
CA GLY A 162 -2.13 3.49 15.72
C GLY A 162 -3.55 3.01 15.44
N THR A 163 -3.88 2.70 14.19
CA THR A 163 -5.21 2.25 13.77
C THR A 163 -5.43 0.78 14.08
N MET A 164 -6.66 0.43 14.50
CA MET A 164 -7.13 -0.95 14.61
C MET A 164 -8.10 -1.26 13.47
N VAL A 165 -7.80 -2.30 12.71
CA VAL A 165 -8.73 -2.91 11.76
C VAL A 165 -9.29 -4.16 12.43
N ASP A 166 -10.52 -4.07 12.94
CA ASP A 166 -11.10 -5.09 13.80
C ASP A 166 -11.65 -6.29 13.00
N THR A 167 -12.13 -7.27 13.72
CA THR A 167 -12.48 -8.60 13.19
C THR A 167 -13.47 -8.54 12.03
N TRP A 168 -13.09 -9.14 10.91
CA TRP A 168 -13.83 -9.16 9.65
C TRP A 168 -14.10 -7.79 9.02
N ALA A 169 -13.42 -6.74 9.47
CA ALA A 169 -13.44 -5.48 8.75
C ALA A 169 -12.66 -5.59 7.42
N THR A 170 -13.11 -4.83 6.44
CA THR A 170 -12.50 -4.79 5.10
C THR A 170 -12.08 -3.37 4.76
N VAL A 171 -10.80 -3.21 4.44
CA VAL A 171 -10.24 -1.98 3.85
C VAL A 171 -10.10 -2.23 2.35
N GLY A 172 -11.01 -1.65 1.57
CA GLY A 172 -11.06 -1.84 0.12
C GLY A 172 -9.85 -1.25 -0.61
N SER A 173 -9.69 -1.61 -1.88
CA SER A 173 -8.59 -1.08 -2.71
C SER A 173 -8.54 0.44 -2.67
N ALA A 174 -7.34 0.98 -2.45
CA ALA A 174 -7.08 2.42 -2.41
C ALA A 174 -7.79 3.21 -1.29
N ALA A 175 -8.47 2.55 -0.35
CA ALA A 175 -9.05 3.22 0.80
C ALA A 175 -7.97 3.86 1.69
N GLN A 176 -8.26 5.06 2.22
CA GLN A 176 -7.32 5.83 3.02
C GLN A 176 -7.84 5.97 4.45
N ILE A 177 -7.16 5.33 5.40
CA ILE A 177 -7.49 5.36 6.81
C ILE A 177 -6.48 6.26 7.53
N GLY A 178 -6.97 7.19 8.32
CA GLY A 178 -6.15 8.10 9.12
C GLY A 178 -5.54 7.43 10.34
N LYS A 179 -4.83 8.23 11.14
CA LYS A 179 -4.21 7.78 12.39
C LYS A 179 -5.23 7.55 13.49
N ASN A 180 -4.94 6.57 14.37
CA ASN A 180 -5.72 6.28 15.58
C ASN A 180 -7.21 6.03 15.31
N VAL A 181 -7.53 5.41 14.18
CA VAL A 181 -8.89 5.02 13.81
C VAL A 181 -9.18 3.62 14.33
N HIS A 182 -10.38 3.38 14.81
CA HIS A 182 -10.90 2.04 15.07
C HIS A 182 -11.98 1.70 14.05
N LEU A 183 -11.68 0.80 13.14
CA LEU A 183 -12.69 0.20 12.25
C LEU A 183 -13.32 -0.96 12.99
N SER A 184 -14.56 -0.80 13.43
CA SER A 184 -15.32 -1.83 14.15
C SER A 184 -15.48 -3.10 13.32
N GLY A 185 -15.68 -4.22 14.01
CA GLY A 185 -15.87 -5.52 13.37
C GLY A 185 -16.97 -5.52 12.32
N GLY A 186 -16.69 -6.14 11.18
CA GLY A 186 -17.59 -6.22 10.03
C GLY A 186 -17.74 -4.96 9.19
N VAL A 187 -17.09 -3.85 9.53
CA VAL A 187 -17.12 -2.62 8.72
C VAL A 187 -16.45 -2.85 7.37
N GLY A 188 -17.10 -2.46 6.29
CA GLY A 188 -16.56 -2.44 4.94
C GLY A 188 -16.31 -1.02 4.46
N LEU A 189 -15.04 -0.65 4.25
CA LEU A 189 -14.67 0.56 3.52
C LEU A 189 -14.35 0.15 2.10
N SER A 190 -15.28 0.46 1.21
CA SER A 190 -15.08 0.24 -0.21
C SER A 190 -14.53 1.51 -0.84
N LEU A 191 -13.59 1.34 -1.73
CA LEU A 191 -13.32 2.34 -2.72
C LEU A 191 -13.33 1.69 -4.08
N ILE A 192 -14.10 2.22 -4.90
CA ILE A 192 -13.76 2.77 -6.16
C ILE A 192 -14.75 2.46 -7.20
N HIS A 193 -15.28 3.50 -7.68
CA HIS A 193 -15.59 3.55 -9.11
C HIS A 193 -14.59 4.52 -9.76
N ILE A 194 -13.85 4.06 -10.74
CA ILE A 194 -13.13 4.89 -11.68
C ILE A 194 -14.13 5.37 -12.71
#